data_ebc906532ee1b13917efe7b1995ab2b8
#
_entry.id   ebc906532ee1b13917efe7b1995ab2b8
#
_cell.length_a   1.000
_cell.length_b   1.000
_cell.length_c   1.000
_cell.angle_alpha   90.00
_cell.angle_beta   90.00
_cell.angle_gamma   90.00
#
_symmetry.space_group_name_H-M   'P 1'
#
loop_
_entity.id
_entity.type
_entity.pdbx_description
1 polymer ?
#
loop_
_entity_poly.entity_id
_entity_poly.type
_entity_poly.pdbx_seq_one_letter_code
_entity_poly.pdbx_strand_id
1 'polypeptide(L)'
;AYTTADETIAAVGEDGTVTAVAPGTTTVTMTLTEGGETFSFNCIIRCSWQETSEEAPAEGETGGTEDSGETAAQSLADFYAGLQENYDGLGMMTAYEGELLDNYYPGLSDIAVEEILIQETAMTMANSAVALVHVTDSADVETVKSILAARAQTQADGGAWYPASCETWANAVIVAEGNYVGMFVYPEGAQDMADTFTAAYGG
;
A
#
# COMPACT_ATOMS: atom_id res chain seq x y z
N ALA A 1 -2.90 -20.36 -24.31
CA ALA A 1 -2.59 -19.10 -24.98
C ALA A 1 -2.75 -17.95 -23.99
N TYR A 2 -1.96 -16.89 -24.18
CA TYR A 2 -2.04 -15.66 -23.39
C TYR A 2 -2.36 -14.49 -24.31
N THR A 3 -3.17 -13.55 -23.82
CA THR A 3 -3.50 -12.33 -24.55
C THR A 3 -3.61 -11.16 -23.55
N THR A 4 -3.28 -9.96 -23.97
CA THR A 4 -3.49 -8.75 -23.18
C THR A 4 -4.62 -7.90 -23.79
N ALA A 5 -5.36 -7.21 -22.94
CA ALA A 5 -6.40 -6.29 -23.39
C ALA A 5 -5.82 -4.99 -23.97
N ASP A 6 -4.63 -4.58 -23.52
CA ASP A 6 -3.94 -3.39 -24.00
C ASP A 6 -2.41 -3.60 -24.03
N GLU A 7 -1.86 -3.83 -25.24
CA GLU A 7 -0.43 -4.01 -25.46
C GLU A 7 0.38 -2.73 -25.27
N THR A 8 -0.25 -1.57 -25.22
CA THR A 8 0.44 -0.30 -24.95
C THR A 8 0.75 -0.10 -23.47
N ILE A 9 0.10 -0.85 -22.59
CA ILE A 9 0.32 -0.86 -21.14
C ILE A 9 1.19 -2.04 -20.73
N ALA A 10 0.85 -3.26 -21.18
CA ALA A 10 1.66 -4.45 -20.93
C ALA A 10 1.53 -5.43 -22.09
N ALA A 11 2.65 -5.95 -22.56
CA ALA A 11 2.72 -7.03 -23.53
C ALA A 11 2.85 -8.38 -22.81
N VAL A 12 2.25 -9.45 -23.38
CA VAL A 12 2.39 -10.81 -22.86
C VAL A 12 2.98 -11.74 -23.92
N GLY A 13 4.03 -12.48 -23.56
CA GLY A 13 4.68 -13.47 -24.40
C GLY A 13 3.90 -14.79 -24.49
N GLU A 14 4.24 -15.64 -25.46
CA GLU A 14 3.67 -16.98 -25.63
C GLU A 14 3.98 -17.91 -24.44
N ASP A 15 5.03 -17.62 -23.70
CA ASP A 15 5.47 -18.31 -22.48
C ASP A 15 4.76 -17.79 -21.21
N GLY A 16 3.92 -16.75 -21.34
CA GLY A 16 3.24 -16.10 -20.23
C GLY A 16 4.07 -14.99 -19.54
N THR A 17 5.24 -14.66 -20.08
CA THR A 17 6.04 -13.53 -19.57
C THR A 17 5.33 -12.23 -19.86
N VAL A 18 5.07 -11.42 -18.81
CA VAL A 18 4.47 -10.09 -18.92
C VAL A 18 5.56 -9.03 -18.89
N THR A 19 5.56 -8.15 -19.88
CA THR A 19 6.48 -7.01 -19.99
C THR A 19 5.68 -5.71 -19.88
N ALA A 20 6.00 -4.89 -18.90
CA ALA A 20 5.42 -3.56 -18.76
C ALA A 20 5.91 -2.64 -19.89
N VAL A 21 5.01 -1.87 -20.50
CA VAL A 21 5.28 -0.97 -21.65
C VAL A 21 5.04 0.48 -21.29
N ALA A 22 3.92 0.79 -20.63
CA ALA A 22 3.58 2.13 -20.15
C ALA A 22 2.82 2.06 -18.81
N PRO A 23 2.84 3.13 -17.99
CA PRO A 23 2.01 3.21 -16.81
C PRO A 23 0.54 3.06 -17.15
N GLY A 24 -0.18 2.26 -16.34
CA GLY A 24 -1.60 2.02 -16.54
C GLY A 24 -2.04 0.66 -16.01
N THR A 25 -3.30 0.34 -16.25
CA THR A 25 -3.88 -0.95 -15.85
C THR A 25 -4.43 -1.66 -17.07
N THR A 26 -4.07 -2.94 -17.24
CA THR A 26 -4.60 -3.80 -18.30
C THR A 26 -4.93 -5.18 -17.74
N THR A 27 -5.60 -6.01 -18.54
CA THR A 27 -5.92 -7.39 -18.17
C THR A 27 -5.22 -8.36 -19.10
N VAL A 28 -4.49 -9.31 -18.52
CA VAL A 28 -3.95 -10.47 -19.24
C VAL A 28 -4.89 -11.65 -19.05
N THR A 29 -5.31 -12.24 -20.15
CA THR A 29 -6.17 -13.43 -20.17
C THR A 29 -5.34 -14.65 -20.56
N MET A 30 -5.35 -15.67 -19.71
CA MET A 30 -4.83 -16.99 -20.01
C MET A 30 -5.97 -17.90 -20.44
N THR A 31 -5.83 -18.53 -21.60
CA THR A 31 -6.80 -19.49 -22.13
C THR A 31 -6.17 -20.87 -22.23
N LEU A 32 -6.77 -21.85 -21.57
CA LEU A 32 -6.39 -23.27 -21.64
C LEU A 32 -7.52 -24.06 -22.32
N THR A 33 -7.18 -24.85 -23.33
CA THR A 33 -8.14 -25.77 -23.98
C THR A 33 -7.67 -27.20 -23.75
N GLU A 34 -8.48 -27.99 -23.07
CA GLU A 34 -8.20 -29.39 -22.79
C GLU A 34 -9.50 -30.20 -22.95
N GLY A 35 -9.45 -31.34 -23.66
CA GLY A 35 -10.59 -32.22 -23.85
C GLY A 35 -11.78 -31.64 -24.64
N GLY A 36 -11.56 -30.51 -25.35
CA GLY A 36 -12.62 -29.78 -26.08
C GLY A 36 -13.35 -28.74 -25.23
N GLU A 37 -12.96 -28.58 -23.98
CA GLU A 37 -13.42 -27.51 -23.10
C GLU A 37 -12.37 -26.39 -23.03
N THR A 38 -12.82 -25.14 -22.93
CA THR A 38 -11.95 -23.96 -22.86
C THR A 38 -12.17 -23.24 -21.53
N PHE A 39 -11.08 -23.07 -20.81
CA PHE A 39 -11.04 -22.33 -19.53
C PHE A 39 -10.30 -21.02 -19.75
N SER A 40 -10.83 -19.93 -19.21
CA SER A 40 -10.22 -18.59 -19.27
C SER A 40 -10.02 -18.03 -17.88
N PHE A 41 -8.81 -17.51 -17.64
CA PHE A 41 -8.43 -16.87 -16.39
C PHE A 41 -7.94 -15.46 -16.68
N ASN A 42 -8.41 -14.46 -15.94
CA ASN A 42 -8.04 -13.07 -16.09
C ASN A 42 -7.12 -12.63 -14.95
N CYS A 43 -6.03 -11.97 -15.29
CA CYS A 43 -5.11 -11.35 -14.36
C CYS A 43 -5.04 -9.85 -14.64
N ILE A 44 -5.31 -9.02 -13.65
CA ILE A 44 -5.19 -7.57 -13.75
C ILE A 44 -3.72 -7.22 -13.55
N ILE A 45 -3.14 -6.55 -14.54
CA ILE A 45 -1.76 -6.05 -14.52
C ILE A 45 -1.80 -4.55 -14.35
N ARG A 46 -1.13 -4.05 -13.30
CA ARG A 46 -0.91 -2.62 -13.07
C ARG A 46 0.56 -2.33 -13.31
N CYS A 47 0.84 -1.42 -14.22
CA CYS A 47 2.18 -0.93 -14.49
C CYS A 47 2.30 0.48 -13.93
N SER A 48 3.23 0.67 -12.99
CA SER A 48 3.57 1.98 -12.45
C SER A 48 5.10 2.08 -12.38
N TRP A 49 5.66 3.17 -12.88
CA TRP A 49 7.04 3.54 -12.65
C TRP A 49 7.15 5.07 -12.69
N GLN A 50 8.09 5.59 -11.95
CA GLN A 50 8.52 6.97 -12.11
C GLN A 50 9.50 7.02 -13.28
N GLU A 51 9.30 7.93 -14.21
CA GLU A 51 10.32 8.22 -15.21
C GLU A 51 11.53 8.83 -14.50
N THR A 52 12.53 8.03 -14.24
CA THR A 52 13.87 8.56 -14.00
C THR A 52 14.35 9.10 -15.34
N SER A 53 14.36 10.42 -15.48
CA SER A 53 15.05 11.06 -16.60
C SER A 53 16.54 10.74 -16.48
N GLU A 54 16.99 9.74 -17.25
CA GLU A 54 18.41 9.55 -17.53
C GLU A 54 18.87 10.72 -18.40
N GLU A 55 19.38 11.76 -17.76
CA GLU A 55 20.25 12.71 -18.41
C GLU A 55 21.70 12.24 -18.22
N ALA A 56 22.35 11.95 -19.35
CA ALA A 56 23.74 11.56 -19.43
C ALA A 56 24.68 12.61 -18.80
N PRO A 57 25.86 12.21 -18.29
CA PRO A 57 26.71 13.09 -17.49
C PRO A 57 27.39 14.17 -18.35
N ALA A 58 27.17 15.43 -18.02
CA ALA A 58 28.02 16.53 -18.40
C ALA A 58 28.67 17.08 -17.13
N GLU A 59 30.01 17.09 -17.15
CA GLU A 59 30.88 17.64 -16.11
C GLU A 59 30.72 19.17 -15.99
N GLY A 60 30.77 19.67 -14.74
CA GLY A 60 31.33 20.98 -14.49
C GLY A 60 30.50 22.02 -13.75
N GLU A 61 31.01 22.32 -12.56
CA GLU A 61 31.03 23.60 -11.86
C GLU A 61 29.87 24.08 -10.98
N THR A 62 30.15 23.96 -9.68
CA THR A 62 29.92 24.90 -8.54
C THR A 62 29.02 26.11 -8.76
N GLY A 63 28.00 26.22 -7.95
CA GLY A 63 27.29 27.46 -7.70
C GLY A 63 26.26 27.25 -6.59
N GLY A 64 26.64 27.56 -5.34
CA GLY A 64 25.76 27.50 -4.20
C GLY A 64 24.58 28.46 -4.33
N THR A 65 23.44 28.01 -3.94
CA THR A 65 22.35 28.86 -3.45
C THR A 65 21.73 28.12 -2.30
N GLU A 66 21.79 28.73 -1.14
CA GLU A 66 21.12 28.31 0.07
C GLU A 66 19.62 28.26 -0.22
N ASP A 67 19.04 27.07 -0.21
CA ASP A 67 17.60 26.89 -0.16
C ASP A 67 17.24 26.34 1.21
N SER A 68 16.31 27.06 1.84
CA SER A 68 15.73 26.77 3.13
C SER A 68 15.27 25.33 3.22
N GLY A 69 15.89 24.58 4.16
CA GLY A 69 15.61 23.18 4.40
C GLY A 69 14.16 22.93 4.86
N GLU A 70 13.34 22.54 3.93
CA GLU A 70 12.19 21.72 4.16
C GLU A 70 12.53 20.37 3.57
N THR A 71 12.95 19.45 4.42
CA THR A 71 13.19 18.06 4.04
C THR A 71 11.83 17.53 3.59
N ALA A 72 11.65 17.30 2.29
CA ALA A 72 10.44 16.67 1.77
C ALA A 72 10.21 15.39 2.58
N ALA A 73 9.03 15.28 3.20
CA ALA A 73 8.69 14.10 3.98
C ALA A 73 8.76 12.86 3.08
N GLN A 74 9.29 11.77 3.61
CA GLN A 74 9.36 10.48 2.94
C GLN A 74 7.98 10.06 2.44
N SER A 75 7.87 9.44 1.24
CA SER A 75 6.59 8.89 0.77
C SER A 75 6.10 7.76 1.67
N LEU A 76 4.78 7.53 1.73
CA LEU A 76 4.22 6.40 2.49
C LEU A 76 4.70 5.06 1.95
N ALA A 77 4.94 4.97 0.64
CA ALA A 77 5.47 3.77 0.00
C ALA A 77 6.92 3.48 0.43
N ASP A 78 7.79 4.50 0.47
CA ASP A 78 9.16 4.33 0.94
C ASP A 78 9.23 4.00 2.43
N PHE A 79 8.36 4.63 3.24
CA PHE A 79 8.23 4.30 4.65
C PHE A 79 7.83 2.83 4.85
N TYR A 80 6.81 2.36 4.11
CA TYR A 80 6.37 0.97 4.18
C TYR A 80 7.46 -0.01 3.70
N ALA A 81 8.22 0.32 2.66
CA ALA A 81 9.35 -0.48 2.21
C ALA A 81 10.41 -0.63 3.31
N GLY A 82 10.70 0.44 4.06
CA GLY A 82 11.59 0.38 5.23
C GLY A 82 11.05 -0.52 6.36
N LEU A 83 9.73 -0.55 6.57
CA LEU A 83 9.14 -1.50 7.52
C LEU A 83 9.29 -2.95 7.05
N GLN A 84 9.13 -3.23 5.75
CA GLN A 84 9.27 -4.58 5.19
C GLN A 84 10.67 -5.18 5.39
N GLU A 85 11.71 -4.34 5.46
CA GLU A 85 13.09 -4.79 5.71
C GLU A 85 13.30 -5.24 7.17
N ASN A 86 12.50 -4.72 8.10
CA ASN A 86 12.69 -4.91 9.54
C ASN A 86 11.65 -5.84 10.18
N TYR A 87 10.51 -6.09 9.50
CA TYR A 87 9.40 -6.87 10.05
C TYR A 87 8.98 -7.98 9.09
N ASP A 88 9.11 -9.22 9.55
CA ASP A 88 8.78 -10.40 8.76
C ASP A 88 7.29 -10.45 8.39
N GLY A 89 7.00 -10.87 7.17
CA GLY A 89 5.63 -11.09 6.69
C GLY A 89 4.93 -9.87 6.10
N LEU A 90 5.45 -8.64 6.28
CA LEU A 90 4.86 -7.45 5.66
C LEU A 90 4.94 -7.47 4.12
N GLY A 91 5.92 -8.19 3.55
CA GLY A 91 6.04 -8.37 2.10
C GLY A 91 4.98 -9.27 1.45
N MET A 92 4.16 -9.98 2.26
CA MET A 92 3.12 -10.89 1.78
C MET A 92 1.70 -10.38 2.08
N MET A 93 1.53 -9.08 2.27
CA MET A 93 0.25 -8.46 2.53
C MET A 93 -0.51 -8.16 1.24
N THR A 94 -1.81 -7.96 1.37
CA THR A 94 -2.71 -7.58 0.28
C THR A 94 -3.02 -6.09 0.38
N ALA A 95 -2.87 -5.37 -0.73
CA ALA A 95 -3.29 -3.98 -0.81
C ALA A 95 -4.82 -3.88 -0.76
N TYR A 96 -5.33 -3.00 0.08
CA TYR A 96 -6.75 -2.68 0.19
C TYR A 96 -7.04 -1.40 -0.60
N GLU A 97 -7.60 -1.58 -1.79
CA GLU A 97 -7.94 -0.52 -2.74
C GLU A 97 -9.33 -0.77 -3.35
N GLY A 98 -9.97 0.29 -3.86
CA GLY A 98 -11.27 0.20 -4.51
C GLY A 98 -12.33 -0.44 -3.60
N GLU A 99 -13.03 -1.46 -4.07
CA GLU A 99 -14.11 -2.13 -3.30
C GLU A 99 -13.63 -2.73 -1.96
N LEU A 100 -12.38 -3.18 -1.86
CA LEU A 100 -11.83 -3.65 -0.59
C LEU A 100 -11.70 -2.50 0.41
N LEU A 101 -11.22 -1.34 -0.04
CA LEU A 101 -11.13 -0.16 0.80
C LEU A 101 -12.52 0.25 1.29
N ASP A 102 -13.50 0.38 0.39
CA ASP A 102 -14.86 0.78 0.73
C ASP A 102 -15.56 -0.17 1.71
N ASN A 103 -15.33 -1.48 1.53
CA ASN A 103 -15.96 -2.51 2.37
C ASN A 103 -15.36 -2.60 3.78
N TYR A 104 -14.04 -2.39 3.90
CA TYR A 104 -13.33 -2.62 5.15
C TYR A 104 -12.97 -1.34 5.91
N TYR A 105 -12.94 -0.20 5.21
CA TYR A 105 -12.68 1.14 5.75
C TYR A 105 -13.74 2.14 5.26
N PRO A 106 -15.02 1.91 5.60
CA PRO A 106 -16.12 2.70 5.05
C PRO A 106 -15.95 4.19 5.38
N GLY A 107 -16.08 5.02 4.33
CA GLY A 107 -15.93 6.48 4.40
C GLY A 107 -14.50 6.98 4.19
N LEU A 108 -13.49 6.10 4.10
CA LEU A 108 -12.11 6.54 3.88
C LEU A 108 -11.89 7.04 2.45
N SER A 109 -12.56 6.43 1.47
CA SER A 109 -12.53 6.87 0.07
C SER A 109 -13.24 8.22 -0.19
N ASP A 110 -14.05 8.69 0.75
CA ASP A 110 -14.71 10.01 0.67
C ASP A 110 -13.79 11.16 1.12
N ILE A 111 -12.64 10.83 1.74
CA ILE A 111 -11.68 11.80 2.26
C ILE A 111 -10.67 12.17 1.18
N ALA A 112 -10.37 13.47 1.05
CA ALA A 112 -9.33 13.94 0.15
C ALA A 112 -7.93 13.59 0.72
N VAL A 113 -7.18 12.75 0.01
CA VAL A 113 -5.85 12.29 0.41
C VAL A 113 -4.81 12.64 -0.65
N GLU A 114 -3.60 12.97 -0.20
CA GLU A 114 -2.42 13.10 -1.06
C GLU A 114 -1.83 11.71 -1.36
N GLU A 115 -1.80 10.84 -0.33
CA GLU A 115 -1.29 9.49 -0.45
C GLU A 115 -2.05 8.55 0.51
N ILE A 116 -2.32 7.33 0.07
CA ILE A 116 -2.93 6.29 0.89
C ILE A 116 -2.27 4.95 0.59
N LEU A 117 -1.91 4.21 1.63
CA LEU A 117 -1.37 2.87 1.54
C LEU A 117 -1.97 2.02 2.66
N ILE A 118 -2.77 1.03 2.31
CA ILE A 118 -3.34 0.09 3.27
C ILE A 118 -3.00 -1.32 2.85
N GLN A 119 -2.37 -2.03 3.76
CA GLN A 119 -1.91 -3.39 3.58
C GLN A 119 -2.39 -4.24 4.74
N GLU A 120 -3.11 -5.32 4.46
CA GLU A 120 -3.53 -6.30 5.46
C GLU A 120 -3.16 -7.71 5.04
N THR A 121 -2.95 -8.58 6.00
CA THR A 121 -2.71 -10.00 5.72
C THR A 121 -3.99 -10.66 5.24
N ALA A 122 -3.94 -11.32 4.08
CA ALA A 122 -5.08 -12.06 3.52
C ALA A 122 -5.35 -13.38 4.27
N MET A 123 -4.43 -13.84 5.11
CA MET A 123 -4.55 -15.09 5.85
C MET A 123 -5.10 -14.85 7.26
N THR A 124 -6.15 -15.59 7.64
CA THR A 124 -6.80 -15.47 8.95
C THR A 124 -5.91 -15.82 10.15
N MET A 125 -4.78 -16.48 9.93
CA MET A 125 -3.81 -16.84 10.98
C MET A 125 -2.65 -15.86 11.09
N ALA A 126 -2.48 -14.95 10.14
CA ALA A 126 -1.47 -13.91 10.19
C ALA A 126 -2.18 -12.58 10.51
N ASN A 127 -1.69 -11.87 11.53
CA ASN A 127 -2.41 -10.78 12.18
C ASN A 127 -1.64 -9.50 12.03
N SER A 128 -1.46 -9.03 10.80
CA SER A 128 -0.75 -7.80 10.56
C SER A 128 -1.53 -6.89 9.63
N ALA A 129 -1.56 -5.62 9.95
CA ALA A 129 -2.07 -4.57 9.10
C ALA A 129 -1.22 -3.31 9.26
N VAL A 130 -0.98 -2.63 8.16
CA VAL A 130 -0.39 -1.30 8.12
C VAL A 130 -1.29 -0.43 7.26
N ALA A 131 -1.84 0.62 7.87
CA ALA A 131 -2.64 1.63 7.16
C ALA A 131 -1.97 2.99 7.34
N LEU A 132 -1.60 3.60 6.24
CA LEU A 132 -0.91 4.89 6.18
C LEU A 132 -1.73 5.82 5.30
N VAL A 133 -2.02 7.02 5.80
CA VAL A 133 -2.84 8.02 5.10
C VAL A 133 -2.21 9.39 5.26
N HIS A 134 -1.98 10.09 4.15
CA HIS A 134 -1.63 11.51 4.11
C HIS A 134 -2.84 12.28 3.62
N VAL A 135 -3.52 12.99 4.51
CA VAL A 135 -4.72 13.78 4.17
C VAL A 135 -4.31 15.15 3.62
N THR A 136 -5.12 15.65 2.68
CA THR A 136 -4.94 16.99 2.11
C THR A 136 -5.26 18.07 3.16
N ASP A 137 -6.29 17.87 4.00
CA ASP A 137 -6.72 18.82 5.05
C ASP A 137 -6.54 18.21 6.44
N SER A 138 -5.84 18.90 7.32
CA SER A 138 -5.63 18.47 8.71
C SER A 138 -6.93 18.29 9.50
N ALA A 139 -8.03 18.91 9.07
CA ALA A 139 -9.35 18.71 9.67
C ALA A 139 -9.85 17.26 9.54
N ASP A 140 -9.37 16.51 8.55
CA ASP A 140 -9.76 15.13 8.29
C ASP A 140 -8.98 14.11 9.13
N VAL A 141 -7.89 14.49 9.78
CA VAL A 141 -7.02 13.59 10.58
C VAL A 141 -7.82 12.79 11.62
N GLU A 142 -8.67 13.45 12.40
CA GLU A 142 -9.47 12.76 13.43
C GLU A 142 -10.54 11.85 12.82
N THR A 143 -11.06 12.17 11.64
CA THR A 143 -11.98 11.32 10.91
C THR A 143 -11.28 10.04 10.44
N VAL A 144 -10.09 10.16 9.84
CA VAL A 144 -9.25 9.02 9.44
C VAL A 144 -8.93 8.14 10.65
N LYS A 145 -8.45 8.73 11.76
CA LYS A 145 -8.18 7.96 13.00
C LYS A 145 -9.40 7.17 13.47
N SER A 146 -10.59 7.78 13.41
CA SER A 146 -11.83 7.14 13.82
C SER A 146 -12.19 5.94 12.92
N ILE A 147 -11.98 6.06 11.60
CA ILE A 147 -12.21 4.98 10.64
C ILE A 147 -11.23 3.83 10.89
N LEU A 148 -9.94 4.13 11.07
CA LEU A 148 -8.93 3.11 11.37
C LEU A 148 -9.21 2.41 12.71
N ALA A 149 -9.60 3.17 13.73
CA ALA A 149 -9.98 2.61 15.03
C ALA A 149 -11.22 1.70 14.94
N ALA A 150 -12.23 2.09 14.15
CA ALA A 150 -13.41 1.27 13.92
C ALA A 150 -13.06 -0.06 13.23
N ARG A 151 -12.12 -0.04 12.28
CA ARG A 151 -11.58 -1.26 11.64
C ARG A 151 -10.90 -2.16 12.66
N ALA A 152 -9.98 -1.61 13.47
CA ALA A 152 -9.29 -2.34 14.51
C ALA A 152 -10.26 -2.95 15.52
N GLN A 153 -11.23 -2.19 15.98
CA GLN A 153 -12.26 -2.66 16.92
C GLN A 153 -13.11 -3.81 16.33
N THR A 154 -13.54 -3.69 15.07
CA THR A 154 -14.30 -4.75 14.39
C THR A 154 -13.54 -6.06 14.37
N GLN A 155 -12.24 -6.03 14.14
CA GLN A 155 -11.39 -7.21 14.12
C GLN A 155 -11.16 -7.76 15.53
N ALA A 156 -10.94 -6.89 16.51
CA ALA A 156 -10.78 -7.25 17.92
C ALA A 156 -12.03 -7.90 18.50
N ASP A 157 -13.23 -7.46 18.09
CA ASP A 157 -14.51 -7.97 18.56
C ASP A 157 -14.92 -9.31 17.90
N GLY A 158 -14.03 -9.96 17.19
CA GLY A 158 -14.23 -11.28 16.61
C GLY A 158 -14.15 -11.35 15.09
N GLY A 159 -13.99 -10.21 14.40
CA GLY A 159 -13.77 -10.18 12.93
C GLY A 159 -12.52 -10.95 12.51
N ALA A 160 -11.48 -10.93 13.35
CA ALA A 160 -10.25 -11.67 13.11
C ALA A 160 -10.32 -13.18 13.39
N TRP A 161 -11.48 -13.68 13.80
CA TRP A 161 -11.83 -15.10 14.01
C TRP A 161 -11.05 -15.83 15.13
N TYR A 162 -9.73 -15.78 15.17
CA TYR A 162 -8.91 -16.45 16.19
C TYR A 162 -8.67 -15.52 17.38
N PRO A 163 -8.70 -16.03 18.65
CA PRO A 163 -8.49 -15.20 19.83
C PRO A 163 -7.17 -14.43 19.82
N ALA A 164 -6.08 -15.09 19.40
CA ALA A 164 -4.77 -14.43 19.29
C ALA A 164 -4.78 -13.30 18.23
N SER A 165 -5.52 -13.48 17.13
CA SER A 165 -5.71 -12.45 16.11
C SER A 165 -6.51 -11.28 16.66
N CYS A 166 -7.62 -11.55 17.35
CA CYS A 166 -8.42 -10.50 18.00
C CYS A 166 -7.58 -9.71 19.02
N GLU A 167 -6.71 -10.39 19.79
CA GLU A 167 -5.81 -9.74 20.73
C GLU A 167 -4.79 -8.83 20.03
N THR A 168 -4.20 -9.28 18.91
CA THR A 168 -3.29 -8.46 18.12
C THR A 168 -3.98 -7.19 17.60
N TRP A 169 -5.21 -7.31 17.08
CA TRP A 169 -6.00 -6.17 16.62
C TRP A 169 -6.45 -5.25 17.77
N ALA A 170 -6.73 -5.79 18.97
CA ALA A 170 -7.04 -4.99 20.15
C ALA A 170 -5.85 -4.14 20.63
N ASN A 171 -4.62 -4.56 20.28
CA ASN A 171 -3.38 -3.85 20.56
C ASN A 171 -2.91 -2.98 19.36
N ALA A 172 -3.77 -2.67 18.40
CA ALA A 172 -3.46 -1.78 17.30
C ALA A 172 -3.00 -0.42 17.82
N VAL A 173 -1.92 0.11 17.24
CA VAL A 173 -1.39 1.45 17.57
C VAL A 173 -1.76 2.40 16.44
N ILE A 174 -2.44 3.50 16.79
CA ILE A 174 -2.84 4.54 15.84
C ILE A 174 -2.19 5.85 16.27
N VAL A 175 -1.42 6.44 15.36
CA VAL A 175 -0.70 7.70 15.57
C VAL A 175 -1.01 8.70 14.46
N ALA A 176 -0.82 9.97 14.74
CA ALA A 176 -0.92 11.02 13.73
C ALA A 176 0.15 12.08 13.97
N GLU A 177 0.77 12.51 12.87
CA GLU A 177 1.77 13.59 12.84
C GLU A 177 1.43 14.54 11.68
N GLY A 178 1.09 15.78 12.03
CA GLY A 178 0.59 16.74 11.04
C GLY A 178 -0.61 16.21 10.27
N ASN A 179 -0.47 16.06 8.95
CA ASN A 179 -1.48 15.51 8.05
C ASN A 179 -1.32 13.98 7.80
N TYR A 180 -0.39 13.34 8.48
CA TYR A 180 -0.14 11.91 8.34
C TYR A 180 -0.80 11.12 9.45
N VAL A 181 -1.46 10.02 9.11
CA VAL A 181 -2.08 9.09 10.05
C VAL A 181 -1.58 7.69 9.77
N GLY A 182 -1.13 6.99 10.81
CA GLY A 182 -0.67 5.61 10.72
C GLY A 182 -1.43 4.70 11.69
N MET A 183 -1.80 3.49 11.23
CA MET A 183 -2.26 2.39 12.08
C MET A 183 -1.36 1.18 11.86
N PHE A 184 -0.88 0.63 12.95
CA PHE A 184 0.00 -0.53 12.97
C PHE A 184 -0.61 -1.64 13.80
N VAL A 185 -0.80 -2.79 13.16
CA VAL A 185 -1.26 -4.03 13.78
C VAL A 185 -0.19 -5.08 13.52
N TYR A 186 0.51 -5.47 14.54
CA TYR A 186 1.58 -6.47 14.45
C TYR A 186 1.75 -7.19 15.78
N PRO A 187 2.00 -8.51 15.80
CA PRO A 187 2.05 -9.29 17.05
C PRO A 187 3.03 -8.77 18.10
N GLU A 188 4.22 -8.37 17.65
CA GLU A 188 5.28 -7.78 18.49
C GLU A 188 6.00 -6.69 17.71
N GLY A 189 5.80 -5.41 18.07
CA GLY A 189 6.48 -4.28 17.41
C GLY A 189 5.55 -3.21 16.81
N ALA A 190 4.24 -3.29 17.00
CA ALA A 190 3.31 -2.24 16.53
C ALA A 190 3.68 -0.85 17.09
N GLN A 191 4.11 -0.79 18.35
CA GLN A 191 4.57 0.46 18.97
C GLN A 191 5.86 0.97 18.34
N ASP A 192 6.83 0.08 18.06
CA ASP A 192 8.10 0.48 17.44
C ASP A 192 7.88 0.99 16.01
N MET A 193 6.92 0.42 15.27
CA MET A 193 6.49 0.93 13.96
C MET A 193 5.89 2.33 14.09
N ALA A 194 5.04 2.56 15.10
CA ALA A 194 4.42 3.85 15.36
C ALA A 194 5.46 4.90 15.78
N ASP A 195 6.45 4.53 16.59
CA ASP A 195 7.53 5.42 16.99
C ASP A 195 8.41 5.79 15.78
N THR A 196 8.66 4.84 14.88
CA THR A 196 9.36 5.07 13.61
C THR A 196 8.58 6.03 12.71
N PHE A 197 7.24 5.87 12.65
CA PHE A 197 6.35 6.77 11.91
C PHE A 197 6.39 8.18 12.47
N THR A 198 6.27 8.33 13.78
CA THR A 198 6.38 9.62 14.47
C THR A 198 7.73 10.29 14.19
N ALA A 199 8.82 9.53 14.18
CA ALA A 199 10.14 10.07 13.84
C ALA A 199 10.28 10.49 12.38
N ALA A 200 9.55 9.84 11.46
CA ALA A 200 9.60 10.16 10.03
C ALA A 200 8.76 11.38 9.64
N TYR A 201 7.62 11.61 10.31
CA TYR A 201 6.63 12.62 9.91
C TYR A 201 6.37 13.70 10.98
N GLY A 202 6.87 13.53 12.22
CA GLY A 202 6.73 14.44 13.33
C GLY A 202 7.86 15.48 13.37
N GLY A 203 8.03 16.25 12.28
CA GLY A 203 9.08 17.28 12.13
C GLY A 203 8.75 18.61 12.76
#